data_4249c6ac4f2dcabe30dface5788e7307
#
_entry.id   4249c6ac4f2dcabe30dface5788e7307
#
_cell.length_a   1.000
_cell.length_b   1.000
_cell.length_c   1.000
_cell.angle_alpha   90.00
_cell.angle_beta   90.00
_cell.angle_gamma   90.00
#
_symmetry.space_group_name_H-M   'P 1'
#
loop_
_entity.id
_entity.type
_entity.pdbx_description
1 polymer ?
#
loop_
_entity_poly.entity_id
_entity_poly.type
_entity_poly.pdbx_seq_one_letter_code
_entity_poly.pdbx_strand_id
1 'polypeptide(L)'
;MIEIVPLSAFKDNYIWTLRAGNSAAVVDPGEAGPVKEYLARERLALVAILATHHHPDHVGGIAELVAMTKVPVFGPKGEPIPELTHPVGQDDKVGIP
;
A
#
# COMPACT_ATOMS: atom_id res chain seq x y z
N MET A 1 -5.08 -17.99 4.13
CA MET A 1 -3.61 -17.90 3.97
C MET A 1 -3.24 -16.60 3.24
N ILE A 2 -2.18 -15.94 3.70
CA ILE A 2 -1.72 -14.70 3.07
C ILE A 2 -0.58 -15.02 2.12
N GLU A 3 -0.69 -14.53 0.89
CA GLU A 3 0.41 -14.58 -0.08
C GLU A 3 1.10 -13.22 -0.11
N ILE A 4 2.42 -13.21 -0.27
CA ILE A 4 3.20 -12.00 -0.43
C ILE A 4 3.71 -11.97 -1.87
N VAL A 5 3.30 -10.95 -2.61
CA VAL A 5 3.62 -10.83 -4.04
C VAL A 5 4.39 -9.53 -4.29
N PRO A 6 5.61 -9.58 -4.81
CA PRO A 6 6.34 -8.36 -5.18
C PRO A 6 5.87 -7.86 -6.55
N LEU A 7 5.56 -6.56 -6.62
CA LEU A 7 5.26 -5.88 -7.88
C LEU A 7 6.40 -4.94 -8.21
N SER A 8 6.93 -5.04 -9.42
CA SER A 8 8.01 -4.15 -9.85
C SER A 8 7.50 -2.71 -10.01
N ALA A 9 8.26 -1.76 -9.48
CA ALA A 9 7.99 -0.34 -9.61
C ALA A 9 9.31 0.38 -9.89
N PHE A 10 9.29 1.38 -10.78
CA PHE A 10 10.50 2.04 -11.24
C PHE A 10 11.51 1.00 -11.76
N LYS A 11 12.80 1.25 -11.64
CA LYS A 11 13.82 0.29 -12.08
C LYS A 11 14.19 -0.72 -11.01
N ASP A 12 14.24 -0.26 -9.76
CA ASP A 12 14.87 -1.00 -8.66
C ASP A 12 13.97 -1.23 -7.46
N ASN A 13 12.72 -0.79 -7.52
CA ASN A 13 11.84 -0.87 -6.36
C ASN A 13 10.78 -1.94 -6.53
N TYR A 14 10.27 -2.42 -5.40
CA TYR A 14 9.15 -3.34 -5.37
C TYR A 14 8.05 -2.79 -4.49
N ILE A 15 6.82 -3.07 -4.88
CA ILE A 15 5.64 -2.83 -4.06
C ILE A 15 5.22 -4.19 -3.52
N TRP A 16 5.31 -4.37 -2.22
CA TRP A 16 4.95 -5.64 -1.61
C TRP A 16 3.44 -5.71 -1.44
N THR A 17 2.84 -6.75 -2.00
CA THR A 17 1.39 -6.94 -1.94
C THR A 17 1.09 -8.14 -1.06
N LEU A 18 0.21 -7.92 -0.09
CA LEU A 18 -0.27 -8.99 0.80
C LEU A 18 -1.69 -9.33 0.36
N ARG A 19 -1.89 -10.52 -0.16
CA ARG A 19 -3.22 -10.92 -0.64
C ARG A 19 -3.77 -12.07 0.19
N ALA A 20 -5.07 -12.01 0.45
CA ALA A 20 -5.80 -13.08 1.13
C ALA A 20 -7.21 -13.13 0.54
N GLY A 21 -7.58 -14.26 -0.06
CA GLY A 21 -8.85 -14.36 -0.78
C GLY A 21 -8.93 -13.34 -1.90
N ASN A 22 -9.96 -12.50 -1.87
CA ASN A 22 -10.18 -11.44 -2.87
C ASN A 22 -9.70 -10.06 -2.40
N SER A 23 -8.96 -10.00 -1.30
CA SER A 23 -8.50 -8.75 -0.71
C SER A 23 -7.00 -8.61 -0.80
N ALA A 24 -6.52 -7.39 -0.92
CA ALA A 24 -5.08 -7.09 -0.97
C ALA A 24 -4.77 -5.82 -0.19
N ALA A 25 -3.59 -5.82 0.45
CA ALA A 25 -3.00 -4.62 1.02
C ALA A 25 -1.65 -4.42 0.33
N VAL A 26 -1.23 -3.17 0.16
CA VAL A 26 0.05 -2.89 -0.49
C VAL A 26 0.94 -2.09 0.45
N VAL A 27 2.24 -2.34 0.33
CA VAL A 27 3.27 -1.69 1.16
C VAL A 27 4.14 -0.84 0.24
N ASP A 28 4.28 0.43 0.59
CA ASP A 28 5.10 1.42 -0.14
C ASP A 28 4.79 1.49 -1.63
N PRO A 29 3.53 1.82 -2.01
CA PRO A 29 3.18 1.92 -3.42
C PRO A 29 3.71 3.22 -4.05
N GLY A 30 4.97 3.20 -4.46
CA GLY A 30 5.62 4.36 -5.09
C GLY A 30 4.99 4.77 -6.41
N GLU A 31 4.31 3.84 -7.08
CA GLU A 31 3.54 4.10 -8.30
C GLU A 31 2.17 3.43 -8.18
N ALA A 32 1.14 4.10 -8.66
CA ALA A 32 -0.21 3.54 -8.66
C ALA A 32 -0.42 2.53 -9.80
N GLY A 33 0.21 2.74 -10.94
CA GLY A 33 0.02 1.92 -12.14
C GLY A 33 0.17 0.42 -11.92
N PRO A 34 1.32 -0.06 -11.40
CA PRO A 34 1.51 -1.49 -11.17
C PRO A 34 0.46 -2.09 -10.22
N VAL A 35 0.05 -1.34 -9.20
CA VAL A 35 -0.99 -1.80 -8.26
C VAL A 35 -2.33 -1.93 -8.95
N LYS A 36 -2.74 -0.90 -9.70
CA LYS A 36 -4.03 -0.90 -10.42
C LYS A 36 -4.10 -2.07 -11.39
N GLU A 37 -3.02 -2.30 -12.13
CA GLU A 37 -2.94 -3.38 -13.11
C GLU A 37 -3.05 -4.74 -12.43
N TYR A 38 -2.33 -4.94 -11.34
CA TYR A 38 -2.36 -6.20 -10.60
C TYR A 38 -3.75 -6.47 -10.02
N LEU A 39 -4.35 -5.46 -9.37
CA LEU A 39 -5.69 -5.61 -8.79
C LEU A 39 -6.73 -5.99 -9.85
N ALA A 40 -6.66 -5.35 -11.02
CA ALA A 40 -7.60 -5.63 -12.11
C ALA A 40 -7.38 -7.04 -12.67
N ARG A 41 -6.13 -7.41 -12.92
CA ARG A 41 -5.78 -8.72 -13.48
C ARG A 41 -6.19 -9.86 -12.56
N GLU A 42 -5.99 -9.70 -11.26
CA GLU A 42 -6.27 -10.74 -10.27
C GLU A 42 -7.65 -10.61 -9.64
N ARG A 43 -8.42 -9.59 -10.02
CA ARG A 43 -9.76 -9.30 -9.49
C ARG A 43 -9.76 -9.18 -7.97
N LEU A 44 -8.84 -8.36 -7.46
CA LEU A 44 -8.69 -8.13 -6.03
C LEU A 44 -9.22 -6.75 -5.64
N ALA A 45 -9.74 -6.64 -4.42
CA ALA A 45 -10.11 -5.37 -3.83
C ALA A 45 -8.97 -4.89 -2.93
N LEU A 46 -8.52 -3.65 -3.12
CA LEU A 46 -7.54 -3.05 -2.22
C LEU A 46 -8.25 -2.68 -0.93
N VAL A 47 -7.69 -3.09 0.22
CA VAL A 47 -8.32 -2.85 1.54
C VAL A 47 -7.46 -2.00 2.46
N ALA A 48 -6.18 -1.83 2.18
CA ALA A 48 -5.31 -1.00 3.00
C ALA A 48 -4.02 -0.67 2.25
N ILE A 49 -3.40 0.45 2.63
CA ILE A 49 -2.08 0.85 2.16
C ILE A 49 -1.20 1.05 3.39
N LEU A 50 0.01 0.52 3.35
CA LEU A 50 1.00 0.71 4.40
C LEU A 50 2.21 1.43 3.83
N ALA A 51 2.70 2.45 4.55
CA ALA A 51 3.91 3.17 4.17
C ALA A 51 4.94 3.00 5.28
N THR A 52 6.17 2.67 4.90
CA THR A 52 7.25 2.52 5.88
C THR A 52 7.99 3.84 6.10
N HIS A 53 8.02 4.70 5.09
CA HIS A 53 8.63 6.03 5.18
C HIS A 53 8.09 6.92 4.05
N HIS A 54 8.46 8.20 4.06
CA HIS A 54 7.83 9.21 3.19
C HIS A 54 8.58 9.52 1.88
N HIS A 55 9.61 8.78 1.53
CA HIS A 55 10.35 9.04 0.29
C HIS A 55 9.45 8.86 -0.93
N PRO A 56 9.55 9.73 -1.96
CA PRO A 56 8.63 9.67 -3.11
C PRO A 56 8.57 8.33 -3.81
N ASP A 57 9.66 7.59 -3.87
CA ASP A 57 9.70 6.27 -4.50
C ASP A 57 8.96 5.19 -3.70
N HIS A 58 8.50 5.52 -2.49
CA HIS A 58 7.73 4.60 -1.65
C HIS A 58 6.29 5.06 -1.43
N VAL A 59 5.97 6.33 -1.71
CA VAL A 59 4.63 6.86 -1.42
C VAL A 59 3.97 7.56 -2.61
N GLY A 60 4.67 7.64 -3.75
CA GLY A 60 4.20 8.41 -4.90
C GLY A 60 2.86 7.98 -5.47
N GLY A 61 2.44 6.73 -5.26
CA GLY A 61 1.16 6.23 -5.74
C GLY A 61 0.01 6.31 -4.75
N ILE A 62 0.27 6.71 -3.49
CA ILE A 62 -0.74 6.64 -2.44
C ILE A 62 -1.95 7.52 -2.73
N ALA A 63 -1.73 8.78 -3.09
CA ALA A 63 -2.85 9.71 -3.31
C ALA A 63 -3.81 9.22 -4.40
N GLU A 64 -3.27 8.70 -5.49
CA GLU A 64 -4.08 8.18 -6.59
C GLU A 64 -4.85 6.93 -6.17
N LEU A 65 -4.22 6.02 -5.45
CA LEU A 65 -4.88 4.80 -4.96
C LEU A 65 -5.99 5.12 -3.95
N VAL A 66 -5.77 6.09 -3.06
CA VAL A 66 -6.78 6.52 -2.10
C VAL A 66 -7.95 7.18 -2.82
N ALA A 67 -7.68 8.01 -3.83
CA ALA A 67 -8.75 8.65 -4.62
C ALA A 67 -9.66 7.62 -5.27
N MET A 68 -9.10 6.49 -5.72
CA MET A 68 -9.80 5.38 -6.34
C MET A 68 -10.58 4.50 -5.37
N THR A 69 -10.00 4.21 -4.21
CA THR A 69 -10.46 3.12 -3.34
C THR A 69 -10.89 3.56 -1.95
N LYS A 70 -10.45 4.74 -1.51
CA LYS A 70 -10.77 5.32 -0.19
C LYS A 70 -10.40 4.41 0.98
N VAL A 71 -9.33 3.65 0.83
CA VAL A 71 -8.86 2.73 1.86
C VAL A 71 -8.04 3.46 2.94
N PRO A 72 -7.90 2.87 4.14
CA PRO A 72 -7.04 3.45 5.17
C PRO A 72 -5.57 3.38 4.78
N VAL A 73 -4.81 4.37 5.20
CA VAL A 73 -3.36 4.45 4.99
C VAL A 73 -2.68 4.42 6.36
N PHE A 74 -1.86 3.42 6.58
CA PHE A 74 -1.10 3.24 7.81
C PHE A 74 0.35 3.64 7.58
N GLY A 75 0.94 4.37 8.50
CA GLY A 75 2.33 4.80 8.37
C GLY A 75 2.89 5.28 9.68
N PRO A 76 4.21 5.50 9.76
CA PRO A 76 4.85 5.88 11.02
C PRO A 76 4.44 7.27 11.48
N LYS A 77 4.26 7.42 12.78
CA LYS A 77 4.01 8.71 13.40
C LYS A 77 5.19 9.65 13.13
N GLY A 78 4.89 10.91 12.87
CA GLY A 78 5.91 11.92 12.66
C GLY A 78 6.47 11.99 11.25
N GLU A 79 6.06 11.09 10.36
CA GLU A 79 6.46 11.14 8.95
C GLU A 79 5.35 11.78 8.12
N PRO A 80 5.68 12.66 7.14
CA PRO A 80 4.66 13.29 6.30
C PRO A 80 4.16 12.35 5.20
N ILE A 81 3.47 11.29 5.59
CA ILE A 81 2.92 10.31 4.66
C ILE A 81 1.67 10.90 3.99
N PRO A 82 1.58 10.90 2.64
CA PRO A 82 0.37 11.37 1.95
C PRO A 82 -0.86 10.57 2.37
N GLU A 83 -1.96 11.27 2.59
CA GLU A 83 -3.27 10.67 2.89
C GLU A 83 -3.26 9.75 4.13
N LEU A 84 -2.34 9.97 5.07
CA LEU A 84 -2.22 9.16 6.27
C LEU A 84 -3.48 9.25 7.11
N THR A 85 -4.11 8.09 7.40
CA THR A 85 -5.30 8.02 8.24
C THR A 85 -5.02 7.36 9.58
N HIS A 86 -4.01 6.49 9.63
CA HIS A 86 -3.71 5.68 10.82
C HIS A 86 -2.22 5.76 11.14
N PRO A 87 -1.78 6.79 11.88
CA PRO A 87 -0.38 6.85 12.31
C PRO A 87 -0.08 5.74 13.30
N VAL A 88 1.06 5.07 13.12
CA VAL A 88 1.47 3.96 13.97
C VAL A 88 2.83 4.25 14.59
N GLY A 89 3.03 3.81 15.81
CA GLY A 89 4.30 3.92 16.50
C GLY A 89 4.99 2.58 16.60
N GLN A 90 6.15 2.58 17.25
CA GLN A 90 6.87 1.36 17.55
C GLN A 90 5.96 0.43 18.39
N ASP A 91 5.98 -0.84 18.09
CA ASP A 91 5.19 -1.88 18.77
C ASP A 91 3.68 -1.84 18.51
N ASP A 92 3.19 -0.89 17.70
CA ASP A 92 1.78 -0.90 17.31
C ASP A 92 1.51 -2.05 16.36
N LYS A 93 0.32 -2.63 16.49
CA LYS A 93 -0.14 -3.67 15.57
C LYS A 93 -1.14 -3.09 14.59
N VAL A 94 -1.04 -3.51 13.32
CA VAL A 94 -1.94 -3.07 12.27
C VAL A 94 -2.89 -4.19 11.94
N GLY A 95 -4.19 -3.95 12.18
CA GLY A 95 -5.24 -4.87 11.77
C GLY A 95 -5.74 -4.49 10.39
N ILE A 96 -5.58 -5.39 9.41
CA ILE A 96 -6.04 -5.16 8.04
C ILE A 96 -7.42 -5.78 7.89
N PRO A 97 -8.43 -5.00 7.42
CA PRO A 97 -9.79 -5.51 7.25
C PRO A 97 -9.90 -6.67 6.26
#